data_a367ae88886f46de0b73cb526d791956
#
_entry.id   a367ae88886f46de0b73cb526d791956
#
_cell.length_a   1.000
_cell.length_b   1.000
_cell.length_c   1.000
_cell.angle_alpha   90.00
_cell.angle_beta   90.00
_cell.angle_gamma   90.00
#
_symmetry.space_group_name_H-M   'P 1'
#
loop_
_entity.id
_entity.type
_entity.pdbx_description
1 polymer ?
#
loop_
_entity_poly.entity_id
_entity_poly.type
_entity_poly.pdbx_seq_one_letter_code
_entity_poly.pdbx_strand_id
1 'polypeptide(L)'
;MNAKRHVVAALLAACAVSAAAADGGPGTVKVAWFDKVISPEIGVEICGYDAHQVSVQKQSDLHAVGCAVDDGERRTLIVSCDLLGLDGEFLAKTRARLAKILGAGPEAVMISCTHTHGGPETYWQPPWEDRSTLNEPYLAKLGDTLAAALEESMRSWRACCVAYYSMSLDENRNRRYVTGDNRASFTPHRKEMERLAAADRFADKELGVLMFVDMASGSDAPAYLIGNYAAHPLASHAPGLGGLRISADYPGHFRDYVESETGCRAMFVSGACGDLVPKGDEMGSDAARQVGVSLAKGALAAIIDARRNPERFFFKSPRTGAESRTFRSRLRGKFRRKLYGPNKDADEIEMEAQVIAIGDVCFVGVPGELTCELGQEIKWHSPFRRAWIGYMATGCWEYQSEPNAIVAGGYEPAWQLFTARFGLQLVTAAENAMFALRERLYPEDSAPGDPYPDNLFHRRVNIPDGKKPGAY
;
A
#
# COMPACT_ATOMS: atom_id res chain seq x y z
N MET A 1 -15.01 12.83 29.78
CA MET A 1 -14.09 12.19 28.82
C MET A 1 -13.60 10.79 29.22
N ASN A 2 -13.96 10.22 30.36
CA ASN A 2 -13.42 8.95 30.85
C ASN A 2 -14.33 7.70 30.68
N ALA A 3 -15.58 7.86 30.30
CA ALA A 3 -16.53 6.73 30.24
C ALA A 3 -16.46 5.89 28.93
N LYS A 4 -15.95 6.46 27.83
CA LYS A 4 -15.84 5.73 26.54
C LYS A 4 -14.59 4.85 26.45
N ARG A 5 -13.51 5.18 27.18
CA ARG A 5 -12.29 4.33 27.26
C ARG A 5 -12.53 2.96 27.88
N HIS A 6 -13.55 2.84 28.74
CA HIS A 6 -13.83 1.58 29.44
C HIS A 6 -14.69 0.59 28.65
N VAL A 7 -15.36 0.99 27.56
CA VAL A 7 -16.19 0.07 26.77
C VAL A 7 -15.35 -0.76 25.81
N VAL A 8 -14.32 -0.19 25.20
CA VAL A 8 -13.39 -0.94 24.32
C VAL A 8 -12.45 -1.80 25.18
N ALA A 9 -11.96 -1.28 26.31
CA ALA A 9 -11.15 -2.03 27.26
C ALA A 9 -11.89 -3.20 27.91
N ALA A 10 -13.20 -3.06 28.19
CA ALA A 10 -14.02 -4.11 28.77
C ALA A 10 -14.37 -5.25 27.79
N LEU A 11 -14.42 -4.97 26.49
CA LEU A 11 -14.57 -5.98 25.43
C LEU A 11 -13.26 -6.71 25.13
N LEU A 12 -12.12 -6.11 25.45
CA LEU A 12 -10.79 -6.70 25.26
C LEU A 12 -10.38 -7.64 26.40
N ALA A 13 -10.98 -7.54 27.58
CA ALA A 13 -10.55 -8.26 28.80
C ALA A 13 -10.96 -9.75 28.89
N ALA A 14 -11.60 -10.36 27.89
CA ALA A 14 -12.22 -11.67 28.03
C ALA A 14 -11.56 -12.83 27.27
N CYS A 15 -10.45 -12.62 26.57
CA CYS A 15 -9.76 -13.69 25.83
C CYS A 15 -8.27 -13.70 26.09
N ALA A 16 -7.85 -14.19 27.24
CA ALA A 16 -6.48 -14.61 27.45
C ALA A 16 -6.21 -15.82 26.53
N VAL A 17 -5.46 -15.62 25.45
CA VAL A 17 -4.84 -16.73 24.73
C VAL A 17 -3.75 -17.28 25.63
N SER A 18 -4.08 -18.28 26.45
CA SER A 18 -3.08 -19.03 27.20
C SER A 18 -2.11 -19.65 26.17
N ALA A 19 -0.85 -19.25 26.21
CA ALA A 19 0.22 -19.84 25.44
C ALA A 19 0.41 -21.29 25.91
N ALA A 20 -0.37 -22.22 25.35
CA ALA A 20 -0.07 -23.64 25.41
C ALA A 20 1.02 -23.90 24.37
N ALA A 21 2.27 -23.87 24.79
CA ALA A 21 3.38 -24.47 24.08
C ALA A 21 3.20 -26.00 24.12
N ALA A 22 2.36 -26.51 23.21
CA ALA A 22 2.28 -27.91 22.86
C ALA A 22 1.87 -27.98 21.40
N ASP A 23 2.72 -28.53 20.56
CA ASP A 23 2.56 -28.87 19.14
C ASP A 23 1.47 -28.12 18.34
N GLY A 24 1.81 -26.94 17.79
CA GLY A 24 0.99 -26.26 16.79
C GLY A 24 0.54 -24.83 17.11
N GLY A 25 1.15 -24.13 18.07
CA GLY A 25 0.90 -22.70 18.33
C GLY A 25 1.39 -21.78 17.18
N PRO A 26 0.98 -20.47 17.15
CA PRO A 26 1.43 -19.53 16.14
C PRO A 26 2.95 -19.36 16.17
N GLY A 27 3.58 -19.38 14.98
CA GLY A 27 5.00 -19.08 14.84
C GLY A 27 5.30 -17.60 15.02
N THR A 28 6.57 -17.26 15.27
CA THR A 28 7.01 -15.89 15.51
C THR A 28 8.04 -15.44 14.50
N VAL A 29 8.04 -14.13 14.25
CA VAL A 29 9.12 -13.38 13.59
C VAL A 29 9.62 -12.32 14.56
N LYS A 30 10.82 -11.78 14.31
CA LYS A 30 11.27 -10.56 14.99
C LYS A 30 10.86 -9.33 14.18
N VAL A 31 10.40 -8.31 14.86
CA VAL A 31 9.96 -7.06 14.25
C VAL A 31 10.73 -5.90 14.87
N ALA A 32 11.27 -5.02 14.01
CA ALA A 32 11.80 -3.72 14.39
C ALA A 32 10.97 -2.64 13.70
N TRP A 33 10.54 -1.66 14.46
CA TRP A 33 9.60 -0.62 14.02
C TRP A 33 10.13 0.76 14.28
N PHE A 34 9.97 1.65 13.32
CA PHE A 34 10.20 3.07 13.51
C PHE A 34 9.05 3.91 12.96
N ASP A 35 8.92 5.10 13.53
CA ASP A 35 8.01 6.15 13.09
C ASP A 35 8.69 7.49 13.30
N LYS A 36 8.86 8.24 12.22
CA LYS A 36 9.54 9.53 12.21
C LYS A 36 8.70 10.59 11.52
N VAL A 37 8.56 11.73 12.15
CA VAL A 37 7.98 12.93 11.52
C VAL A 37 8.92 13.40 10.42
N ILE A 38 8.35 13.55 9.21
CA ILE A 38 9.03 14.02 8.01
C ILE A 38 8.41 15.29 7.43
N SER A 39 7.59 15.99 8.21
CA SER A 39 6.98 17.26 7.77
C SER A 39 8.06 18.27 7.34
N PRO A 40 7.89 18.91 6.17
CA PRO A 40 8.71 20.08 5.82
C PRO A 40 8.27 21.31 6.61
N GLU A 41 9.03 22.39 6.48
CA GLU A 41 8.60 23.72 6.92
C GLU A 41 7.46 24.24 6.03
N ILE A 42 6.62 25.14 6.59
CA ILE A 42 5.58 25.84 5.81
C ILE A 42 6.27 26.74 4.78
N GLY A 43 5.68 26.88 3.59
CA GLY A 43 6.24 27.66 2.50
C GLY A 43 6.94 26.84 1.43
N VAL A 44 6.91 25.49 1.55
CA VAL A 44 7.39 24.58 0.47
C VAL A 44 6.33 24.41 -0.62
N GLU A 45 6.76 24.15 -1.83
CA GLU A 45 5.88 23.72 -2.92
C GLU A 45 5.27 22.36 -2.60
N ILE A 46 3.97 22.22 -2.85
CA ILE A 46 3.19 20.99 -2.64
C ILE A 46 3.06 20.24 -3.95
N CYS A 47 3.37 18.96 -3.89
CA CYS A 47 3.36 18.04 -5.04
C CYS A 47 1.95 17.64 -5.48
N GLY A 48 1.77 17.39 -6.80
CA GLY A 48 0.54 16.79 -7.37
C GLY A 48 -0.49 17.79 -7.86
N TYR A 49 -0.11 19.03 -8.16
CA TYR A 49 -0.96 20.07 -8.71
C TYR A 49 -0.32 20.69 -9.96
N ASP A 50 -1.16 21.08 -10.94
CA ASP A 50 -0.72 21.66 -12.22
C ASP A 50 -0.02 23.03 -12.09
N ALA A 51 -0.14 23.72 -10.96
CA ALA A 51 0.46 25.02 -10.69
C ALA A 51 1.36 24.93 -9.48
N HIS A 52 2.49 25.65 -9.53
CA HIS A 52 3.36 25.86 -8.37
C HIS A 52 2.56 26.46 -7.22
N GLN A 53 2.26 25.67 -6.22
CA GLN A 53 1.47 26.06 -5.07
C GLN A 53 2.24 25.79 -3.79
N VAL A 54 2.43 26.84 -3.01
CA VAL A 54 3.16 26.76 -1.74
C VAL A 54 2.21 26.46 -0.58
N SER A 55 2.72 25.69 0.39
CA SER A 55 1.99 25.43 1.63
C SER A 55 1.86 26.70 2.47
N VAL A 56 0.65 26.95 2.97
CA VAL A 56 0.34 28.11 3.83
C VAL A 56 0.10 27.72 5.29
N GLN A 57 -0.08 26.42 5.54
CA GLN A 57 -0.37 25.93 6.89
C GLN A 57 -0.07 24.42 6.98
N LYS A 58 0.17 23.93 8.19
CA LYS A 58 0.25 22.51 8.50
C LYS A 58 -1.04 22.06 9.20
N GLN A 59 -1.71 21.06 8.65
CA GLN A 59 -2.93 20.47 9.19
C GLN A 59 -2.62 19.22 10.04
N SER A 60 -1.70 18.38 9.57
CA SER A 60 -1.18 17.22 10.31
C SER A 60 0.31 17.03 10.00
N ASP A 61 1.01 16.30 10.86
CA ASP A 61 2.36 15.86 10.54
C ASP A 61 2.36 14.79 9.45
N LEU A 62 3.40 14.81 8.62
CA LEU A 62 3.74 13.76 7.70
C LEU A 62 4.70 12.78 8.38
N HIS A 63 4.49 11.49 8.16
CA HIS A 63 5.28 10.44 8.78
C HIS A 63 5.97 9.55 7.76
N ALA A 64 7.13 9.02 8.14
CA ALA A 64 7.71 7.84 7.54
C ALA A 64 7.70 6.72 8.59
N VAL A 65 6.94 5.68 8.32
CA VAL A 65 6.79 4.53 9.21
C VAL A 65 7.43 3.31 8.57
N GLY A 66 8.30 2.62 9.31
CA GLY A 66 9.01 1.44 8.82
C GLY A 66 8.81 0.22 9.69
N CYS A 67 8.65 -0.93 9.04
CA CYS A 67 8.51 -2.25 9.64
C CYS A 67 9.56 -3.19 9.04
N ALA A 68 10.62 -3.48 9.80
CA ALA A 68 11.58 -4.52 9.45
C ALA A 68 11.17 -5.84 10.10
N VAL A 69 11.24 -6.92 9.33
CA VAL A 69 10.87 -8.28 9.76
C VAL A 69 12.05 -9.21 9.55
N ASP A 70 12.33 -10.06 10.54
CA ASP A 70 13.40 -11.08 10.53
C ASP A 70 12.80 -12.42 10.97
N ASP A 71 12.83 -13.43 10.09
CA ASP A 71 12.37 -14.80 10.38
C ASP A 71 13.49 -15.72 10.88
N GLY A 72 14.69 -15.18 11.08
CA GLY A 72 15.90 -15.88 11.48
C GLY A 72 16.80 -16.30 10.30
N GLU A 73 16.26 -16.34 9.09
CA GLU A 73 17.01 -16.64 7.85
C GLU A 73 17.10 -15.42 6.94
N ARG A 74 16.02 -14.63 6.88
CA ARG A 74 15.85 -13.50 5.94
C ARG A 74 15.33 -12.28 6.66
N ARG A 75 15.63 -11.12 6.09
CA ARG A 75 15.13 -9.84 6.57
C ARG A 75 14.48 -9.07 5.44
N THR A 76 13.36 -8.43 5.74
CA THR A 76 12.66 -7.51 4.83
C THR A 76 12.30 -6.23 5.55
N LEU A 77 12.11 -5.15 4.78
CA LEU A 77 11.71 -3.83 5.29
C LEU A 77 10.63 -3.25 4.40
N ILE A 78 9.52 -2.86 4.99
CA ILE A 78 8.51 -2.02 4.35
C ILE A 78 8.53 -0.66 5.03
N VAL A 79 8.67 0.40 4.25
CA VAL A 79 8.54 1.80 4.69
C VAL A 79 7.37 2.42 3.96
N SER A 80 6.52 3.11 4.67
CA SER A 80 5.46 3.96 4.11
C SER A 80 5.73 5.42 4.47
N CYS A 81 5.77 6.28 3.45
CA CYS A 81 5.99 7.72 3.59
C CYS A 81 4.72 8.49 3.23
N ASP A 82 4.34 9.48 4.03
CA ASP A 82 3.26 10.42 3.71
C ASP A 82 3.74 11.46 2.68
N LEU A 83 3.97 10.97 1.47
CA LEU A 83 4.42 11.74 0.31
C LEU A 83 3.61 11.30 -0.91
N LEU A 84 3.59 12.14 -1.94
CA LEU A 84 2.95 11.81 -3.21
C LEU A 84 3.69 10.66 -3.90
N GLY A 85 5.00 10.79 -4.03
CA GLY A 85 5.92 9.83 -4.63
C GLY A 85 7.36 10.19 -4.32
N LEU A 86 8.30 9.39 -4.78
CA LEU A 86 9.73 9.61 -4.59
C LEU A 86 10.47 9.54 -5.94
N ASP A 87 11.40 10.45 -6.16
CA ASP A 87 12.27 10.41 -7.34
C ASP A 87 12.99 9.06 -7.46
N GLY A 88 13.03 8.52 -8.68
CA GLY A 88 13.55 7.18 -8.93
C GLY A 88 15.04 7.01 -8.58
N GLU A 89 15.87 8.05 -8.76
CA GLU A 89 17.29 8.03 -8.39
C GLU A 89 17.45 8.06 -6.86
N PHE A 90 16.70 8.91 -6.20
CA PHE A 90 16.65 8.96 -4.73
C PHE A 90 16.18 7.61 -4.16
N LEU A 91 15.11 7.05 -4.72
CA LEU A 91 14.54 5.76 -4.30
C LEU A 91 15.57 4.63 -4.42
N ALA A 92 16.24 4.51 -5.55
CA ALA A 92 17.25 3.48 -5.78
C ALA A 92 18.44 3.59 -4.80
N LYS A 93 18.96 4.80 -4.60
CA LYS A 93 20.06 5.06 -3.65
C LYS A 93 19.65 4.76 -2.20
N THR A 94 18.45 5.19 -1.82
CA THR A 94 17.94 4.99 -0.45
C THR A 94 17.65 3.52 -0.18
N ARG A 95 17.01 2.79 -1.10
CA ARG A 95 16.81 1.34 -0.99
C ARG A 95 18.13 0.59 -0.81
N ALA A 96 19.15 0.90 -1.63
CA ALA A 96 20.47 0.28 -1.50
C ALA A 96 21.14 0.57 -0.14
N ARG A 97 21.02 1.81 0.37
CA ARG A 97 21.54 2.19 1.70
C ARG A 97 20.85 1.44 2.82
N LEU A 98 19.51 1.39 2.81
CA LEU A 98 18.72 0.70 3.83
C LEU A 98 18.93 -0.82 3.77
N ALA A 99 19.07 -1.40 2.59
CA ALA A 99 19.36 -2.82 2.40
C ALA A 99 20.70 -3.20 3.03
N LYS A 100 21.73 -2.37 2.87
CA LYS A 100 23.02 -2.57 3.52
C LYS A 100 22.91 -2.56 5.04
N ILE A 101 22.14 -1.64 5.63
CA ILE A 101 21.88 -1.56 7.08
C ILE A 101 21.11 -2.80 7.54
N LEU A 102 20.10 -3.21 6.77
CA LEU A 102 19.27 -4.37 7.05
C LEU A 102 20.06 -5.71 6.96
N GLY A 103 21.15 -5.72 6.20
CA GLY A 103 21.91 -6.93 5.87
C GLY A 103 21.22 -7.79 4.81
N ALA A 104 20.58 -7.17 3.81
CA ALA A 104 19.82 -7.80 2.74
C ALA A 104 20.10 -7.14 1.38
N GLY A 105 19.51 -7.65 0.30
CA GLY A 105 19.53 -7.01 -1.00
C GLY A 105 18.51 -5.87 -1.15
N PRO A 106 18.64 -4.99 -2.16
CA PRO A 106 17.69 -3.89 -2.39
C PRO A 106 16.25 -4.36 -2.63
N GLU A 107 16.06 -5.55 -3.17
CA GLU A 107 14.74 -6.16 -3.37
C GLU A 107 14.00 -6.43 -2.05
N ALA A 108 14.72 -6.54 -0.94
CA ALA A 108 14.15 -6.73 0.39
C ALA A 108 13.68 -5.43 1.07
N VAL A 109 13.86 -4.28 0.43
CA VAL A 109 13.46 -2.96 0.93
C VAL A 109 12.41 -2.35 0.02
N MET A 110 11.19 -2.21 0.49
CA MET A 110 10.10 -1.50 -0.18
C MET A 110 9.91 -0.13 0.49
N ILE A 111 9.90 0.93 -0.31
CA ILE A 111 9.55 2.29 0.15
C ILE A 111 8.33 2.73 -0.64
N SER A 112 7.16 2.62 -0.03
CA SER A 112 5.89 3.02 -0.62
C SER A 112 5.50 4.43 -0.16
N CYS A 113 4.77 5.14 -0.99
CA CYS A 113 4.18 6.43 -0.61
C CYS A 113 2.68 6.27 -0.40
N THR A 114 2.13 6.98 0.60
CA THR A 114 0.68 7.02 0.80
C THR A 114 -0.02 7.77 -0.32
N HIS A 115 0.72 8.53 -1.11
CA HIS A 115 0.24 9.37 -2.20
C HIS A 115 -0.60 10.54 -1.73
N THR A 116 -0.32 11.07 -0.53
CA THR A 116 -0.98 12.31 -0.11
C THR A 116 -0.56 13.50 -0.97
N HIS A 117 -1.52 14.31 -1.38
CA HIS A 117 -1.29 15.57 -2.07
C HIS A 117 -1.01 16.73 -1.09
N GLY A 118 -0.64 16.42 0.14
CA GLY A 118 -0.26 17.37 1.18
C GLY A 118 1.23 17.34 1.55
N GLY A 119 2.08 16.76 0.70
CA GLY A 119 3.53 16.67 0.89
C GLY A 119 4.33 17.57 -0.06
N PRO A 120 5.63 17.78 0.22
CA PRO A 120 6.51 18.58 -0.63
C PRO A 120 6.82 17.89 -1.96
N GLU A 121 7.35 18.65 -2.92
CA GLU A 121 7.85 18.08 -4.18
C GLU A 121 9.05 17.16 -3.95
N THR A 122 8.82 15.86 -4.12
CA THR A 122 9.80 14.79 -3.89
C THR A 122 10.05 13.92 -5.11
N TYR A 123 9.38 14.20 -6.22
CA TYR A 123 9.67 13.64 -7.52
C TYR A 123 9.33 14.66 -8.63
N TRP A 124 9.90 14.47 -9.80
CA TRP A 124 9.59 15.28 -10.97
C TRP A 124 8.62 14.52 -11.88
N GLN A 125 7.73 15.24 -12.55
CA GLN A 125 6.70 14.65 -13.43
C GLN A 125 7.18 14.65 -14.89
N PRO A 126 7.73 13.53 -15.40
CA PRO A 126 8.03 13.44 -16.82
C PRO A 126 6.73 13.30 -17.64
N PRO A 127 6.61 13.89 -18.82
CA PRO A 127 7.63 14.69 -19.52
C PRO A 127 7.47 16.20 -19.34
N TRP A 128 6.66 16.66 -18.42
CA TRP A 128 6.24 18.05 -18.32
C TRP A 128 7.16 18.91 -17.46
N GLU A 129 7.86 18.30 -16.54
CA GLU A 129 8.75 18.99 -15.59
C GLU A 129 10.18 18.49 -15.70
N ASP A 130 11.14 19.34 -15.39
CA ASP A 130 12.54 18.97 -15.21
C ASP A 130 12.86 18.75 -13.73
N ARG A 131 14.07 18.27 -13.44
CA ARG A 131 14.50 17.99 -12.06
C ARG A 131 14.74 19.26 -11.21
N SER A 132 14.61 20.46 -11.79
CA SER A 132 14.85 21.72 -11.08
C SER A 132 13.81 22.00 -9.98
N THR A 133 12.64 21.36 -10.07
CA THR A 133 11.56 21.49 -9.08
C THR A 133 11.75 20.60 -7.85
N LEU A 134 12.64 19.61 -7.91
CA LEU A 134 12.88 18.71 -6.79
C LEU A 134 13.43 19.42 -5.55
N ASN A 135 12.83 19.12 -4.40
CA ASN A 135 13.34 19.55 -3.11
C ASN A 135 14.51 18.65 -2.64
N GLU A 136 15.66 18.79 -3.30
CA GLU A 136 16.87 18.00 -3.02
C GLU A 136 17.31 18.06 -1.54
N PRO A 137 17.29 19.21 -0.85
CA PRO A 137 17.64 19.27 0.59
C PRO A 137 16.70 18.43 1.45
N TYR A 138 15.40 18.45 1.13
CA TYR A 138 14.42 17.62 1.84
C TYR A 138 14.67 16.13 1.60
N LEU A 139 14.91 15.71 0.35
CA LEU A 139 15.23 14.33 0.01
C LEU A 139 16.49 13.84 0.72
N ALA A 140 17.55 14.64 0.76
CA ALA A 140 18.78 14.28 1.48
C ALA A 140 18.50 14.05 2.98
N LYS A 141 17.77 14.95 3.63
CA LYS A 141 17.36 14.82 5.03
C LYS A 141 16.48 13.59 5.25
N LEU A 142 15.55 13.31 4.33
CA LEU A 142 14.69 12.13 4.39
C LEU A 142 15.53 10.85 4.36
N GLY A 143 16.47 10.72 3.42
CA GLY A 143 17.36 9.56 3.32
C GLY A 143 18.18 9.32 4.58
N ASP A 144 18.71 10.38 5.20
CA ASP A 144 19.42 10.29 6.47
C ASP A 144 18.50 9.89 7.63
N THR A 145 17.30 10.45 7.68
CA THR A 145 16.30 10.13 8.71
C THR A 145 15.91 8.66 8.64
N LEU A 146 15.64 8.11 7.44
CA LEU A 146 15.27 6.71 7.25
C LEU A 146 16.41 5.77 7.67
N ALA A 147 17.64 6.08 7.29
CA ALA A 147 18.80 5.27 7.65
C ALA A 147 19.02 5.23 9.16
N ALA A 148 19.05 6.39 9.81
CA ALA A 148 19.22 6.48 11.26
C ALA A 148 18.07 5.80 12.02
N ALA A 149 16.82 5.95 11.55
CA ALA A 149 15.65 5.32 12.16
C ALA A 149 15.69 3.79 12.06
N LEU A 150 16.14 3.25 10.93
CA LEU A 150 16.31 1.80 10.77
C LEU A 150 17.40 1.28 11.71
N GLU A 151 18.58 1.91 11.72
CA GLU A 151 19.69 1.53 12.62
C GLU A 151 19.27 1.54 14.09
N GLU A 152 18.53 2.57 14.52
CA GLU A 152 18.01 2.70 15.88
C GLU A 152 17.02 1.57 16.19
N SER A 153 16.03 1.34 15.31
CA SER A 153 14.97 0.36 15.53
C SER A 153 15.50 -1.07 15.60
N MET A 154 16.53 -1.40 14.80
CA MET A 154 17.14 -2.73 14.79
C MET A 154 17.89 -3.08 16.09
N ARG A 155 18.10 -2.14 17.01
CA ARG A 155 18.64 -2.42 18.35
C ARG A 155 17.60 -3.01 19.29
N SER A 156 16.30 -2.96 18.93
CA SER A 156 15.18 -3.35 19.79
C SER A 156 14.16 -4.23 19.06
N TRP A 157 14.61 -5.38 18.55
CA TRP A 157 13.74 -6.36 17.94
C TRP A 157 12.77 -6.97 18.95
N ARG A 158 11.50 -7.14 18.55
CA ARG A 158 10.47 -7.82 19.33
C ARG A 158 10.03 -9.10 18.62
N ALA A 159 9.90 -10.19 19.37
CA ALA A 159 9.30 -11.41 18.87
C ALA A 159 7.77 -11.25 18.82
N CYS A 160 7.20 -11.39 17.63
CA CYS A 160 5.77 -11.23 17.40
C CYS A 160 5.19 -12.42 16.65
N CYS A 161 4.00 -12.86 17.06
CA CYS A 161 3.15 -13.67 16.22
C CYS A 161 2.55 -12.78 15.11
N VAL A 162 2.32 -13.36 13.95
CA VAL A 162 1.77 -12.63 12.80
C VAL A 162 0.37 -13.11 12.50
N ALA A 163 -0.57 -12.18 12.41
CA ALA A 163 -1.93 -12.44 11.97
C ALA A 163 -2.32 -11.52 10.83
N TYR A 164 -3.22 -11.97 9.97
CA TYR A 164 -3.79 -11.14 8.91
C TYR A 164 -5.31 -11.11 9.01
N TYR A 165 -5.90 -10.08 8.44
CA TYR A 165 -7.33 -9.98 8.25
C TYR A 165 -7.65 -9.25 6.93
N SER A 166 -8.80 -9.54 6.35
CA SER A 166 -9.28 -8.87 5.15
C SER A 166 -10.79 -8.74 5.21
N MET A 167 -11.29 -7.53 4.95
CA MET A 167 -12.71 -7.24 4.91
C MET A 167 -13.03 -6.23 3.81
N SER A 168 -14.28 -6.21 3.37
CA SER A 168 -14.78 -5.19 2.44
C SER A 168 -15.32 -4.00 3.21
N LEU A 169 -14.84 -2.79 2.86
CA LEU A 169 -15.36 -1.51 3.36
C LEU A 169 -15.70 -0.59 2.19
N ASP A 170 -16.83 0.08 2.27
CA ASP A 170 -17.33 0.95 1.21
C ASP A 170 -16.94 2.42 1.46
N GLU A 171 -15.62 2.69 1.44
CA GLU A 171 -15.05 4.03 1.71
C GLU A 171 -14.40 4.66 0.48
N ASN A 172 -14.46 4.00 -0.69
CA ASN A 172 -13.97 4.54 -1.96
C ASN A 172 -15.01 4.39 -3.07
N ARG A 173 -14.75 5.07 -4.20
CA ARG A 173 -15.46 4.89 -5.45
C ARG A 173 -14.51 5.06 -6.63
N ASN A 174 -14.80 4.41 -7.76
CA ASN A 174 -14.10 4.69 -9.01
C ASN A 174 -14.53 6.07 -9.54
N ARG A 175 -13.56 6.91 -9.92
CA ARG A 175 -13.83 8.27 -10.44
C ARG A 175 -13.97 8.33 -11.95
N ARG A 176 -13.75 7.22 -12.64
CA ARG A 176 -13.88 7.10 -14.08
C ARG A 176 -15.30 6.67 -14.43
N TYR A 177 -16.01 7.50 -15.16
CA TYR A 177 -17.34 7.21 -15.67
C TYR A 177 -17.25 6.96 -17.18
N VAL A 178 -17.70 5.80 -17.64
CA VAL A 178 -17.72 5.44 -19.05
C VAL A 178 -19.13 5.57 -19.58
N THR A 179 -19.31 6.44 -20.57
CA THR A 179 -20.59 6.66 -21.25
C THR A 179 -20.91 5.54 -22.23
N GLY A 180 -22.18 5.47 -22.68
CA GLY A 180 -22.61 4.42 -23.60
C GLY A 180 -21.89 4.40 -24.96
N ASP A 181 -21.22 5.50 -25.35
CA ASP A 181 -20.36 5.60 -26.53
C ASP A 181 -18.88 5.27 -26.21
N ASN A 182 -18.62 4.66 -25.06
CA ASN A 182 -17.29 4.25 -24.59
C ASN A 182 -16.29 5.41 -24.42
N ARG A 183 -16.76 6.54 -23.93
CA ARG A 183 -15.91 7.67 -23.53
C ARG A 183 -15.85 7.79 -22.03
N ALA A 184 -14.67 7.96 -21.47
CA ALA A 184 -14.50 8.18 -20.05
C ALA A 184 -14.53 9.67 -19.69
N SER A 185 -15.31 10.02 -18.68
CA SER A 185 -15.33 11.34 -18.04
C SER A 185 -14.73 11.24 -16.64
N PHE A 186 -13.98 12.27 -16.24
CA PHE A 186 -13.43 12.38 -14.89
C PHE A 186 -14.43 13.11 -14.00
N THR A 187 -14.87 12.44 -12.94
CA THR A 187 -15.77 12.99 -11.93
C THR A 187 -16.90 13.84 -12.54
N PRO A 188 -17.86 13.26 -13.27
CA PRO A 188 -18.96 14.01 -13.85
C PRO A 188 -19.77 14.69 -12.76
N HIS A 189 -20.33 15.86 -13.08
CA HIS A 189 -21.24 16.54 -12.19
C HIS A 189 -22.43 15.64 -11.79
N ARG A 190 -22.91 15.75 -10.56
CA ARG A 190 -24.02 14.95 -10.02
C ARG A 190 -25.20 14.77 -10.99
N LYS A 191 -25.54 15.81 -11.77
CA LYS A 191 -26.60 15.75 -12.80
C LYS A 191 -26.25 14.86 -14.00
N GLU A 192 -24.96 14.66 -14.29
CA GLU A 192 -24.48 13.75 -15.35
C GLU A 192 -24.46 12.32 -14.84
N MET A 193 -24.18 12.11 -13.54
CA MET A 193 -24.20 10.80 -12.89
C MET A 193 -25.58 10.14 -12.97
N GLU A 194 -26.67 10.92 -12.88
CA GLU A 194 -28.04 10.40 -13.03
C GLU A 194 -28.35 9.85 -14.43
N ARG A 195 -27.55 10.19 -15.43
CA ARG A 195 -27.68 9.74 -16.82
C ARG A 195 -26.75 8.59 -17.19
N LEU A 196 -25.84 8.23 -16.31
CA LEU A 196 -24.85 7.17 -16.56
C LEU A 196 -25.46 5.84 -16.10
N ALA A 197 -25.95 5.07 -17.04
CA ALA A 197 -26.60 3.78 -16.79
C ALA A 197 -25.65 2.68 -16.28
N ALA A 198 -24.35 2.98 -16.09
CA ALA A 198 -23.34 2.06 -15.58
C ALA A 198 -22.38 2.81 -14.65
N ALA A 199 -22.93 3.35 -13.56
CA ALA A 199 -22.15 4.09 -12.56
C ALA A 199 -21.24 3.21 -11.70
N ASP A 200 -21.42 1.89 -11.71
CA ASP A 200 -20.65 0.98 -10.87
C ASP A 200 -19.49 0.35 -11.64
N ARG A 201 -18.46 1.16 -11.90
CA ARG A 201 -17.17 0.58 -12.23
C ARG A 201 -16.58 -0.10 -11.00
N PHE A 202 -15.80 -1.14 -11.26
CA PHE A 202 -15.09 -1.86 -10.22
C PHE A 202 -14.32 -0.90 -9.32
N ALA A 203 -14.40 -1.09 -8.02
CA ALA A 203 -13.61 -0.43 -7.01
C ALA A 203 -13.15 -1.47 -5.99
N ASP A 204 -11.84 -1.51 -5.75
CA ASP A 204 -11.27 -2.41 -4.74
C ASP A 204 -11.66 -1.93 -3.34
N LYS A 205 -12.58 -2.65 -2.70
CA LYS A 205 -13.12 -2.36 -1.37
C LYS A 205 -12.38 -3.06 -0.24
N GLU A 206 -11.30 -3.78 -0.53
CA GLU A 206 -10.60 -4.56 0.47
C GLU A 206 -9.81 -3.66 1.42
N LEU A 207 -10.14 -3.71 2.72
CA LEU A 207 -9.24 -3.34 3.79
C LEU A 207 -8.43 -4.57 4.20
N GLY A 208 -7.14 -4.56 3.90
CA GLY A 208 -6.17 -5.54 4.40
C GLY A 208 -5.56 -5.08 5.72
N VAL A 209 -5.39 -5.99 6.67
CA VAL A 209 -4.80 -5.71 7.98
C VAL A 209 -3.79 -6.79 8.33
N LEU A 210 -2.52 -6.43 8.48
CA LEU A 210 -1.47 -7.30 8.98
C LEU A 210 -1.11 -6.87 10.40
N MET A 211 -1.12 -7.81 11.34
CA MET A 211 -0.94 -7.56 12.77
C MET A 211 0.27 -8.31 13.30
N PHE A 212 1.06 -7.64 14.14
CA PHE A 212 2.19 -8.22 14.85
C PHE A 212 1.92 -8.17 16.35
N VAL A 213 1.66 -9.34 16.93
CA VAL A 213 1.25 -9.47 18.34
C VAL A 213 2.46 -9.89 19.19
N ASP A 214 2.86 -9.01 20.08
CA ASP A 214 3.91 -9.29 21.07
C ASP A 214 3.32 -10.14 22.21
N MET A 215 3.57 -11.43 22.16
CA MET A 215 3.05 -12.38 23.14
C MET A 215 3.64 -12.19 24.55
N ALA A 216 4.81 -11.55 24.67
CA ALA A 216 5.46 -11.30 25.96
C ALA A 216 4.85 -10.08 26.67
N SER A 217 4.17 -9.20 25.95
CA SER A 217 3.61 -7.96 26.52
C SER A 217 2.42 -8.18 27.46
N GLY A 218 1.76 -9.34 27.37
CA GLY A 218 0.48 -9.60 28.03
C GLY A 218 -0.66 -8.68 27.55
N SER A 219 -0.39 -7.85 26.54
CA SER A 219 -1.37 -6.95 25.94
C SER A 219 -2.27 -7.71 24.98
N ASP A 220 -3.50 -7.36 25.04
CA ASP A 220 -4.47 -7.83 24.06
C ASP A 220 -4.40 -7.08 22.72
N ALA A 221 -3.85 -5.91 22.62
CA ALA A 221 -3.63 -5.19 21.36
C ALA A 221 -2.35 -5.68 20.63
N PRO A 222 -2.32 -5.72 19.29
CA PRO A 222 -1.07 -5.95 18.58
C PRO A 222 -0.06 -4.85 18.94
N ALA A 223 1.24 -5.17 18.89
CA ALA A 223 2.27 -4.17 19.06
C ALA A 223 2.32 -3.25 17.83
N TYR A 224 2.14 -3.85 16.63
CA TYR A 224 2.22 -3.17 15.35
C TYR A 224 1.12 -3.65 14.40
N LEU A 225 0.66 -2.73 13.53
CA LEU A 225 -0.36 -3.00 12.55
C LEU A 225 -0.05 -2.28 11.22
N ILE A 226 -0.20 -2.99 10.11
CA ILE A 226 -0.16 -2.41 8.76
C ILE A 226 -1.55 -2.51 8.16
N GLY A 227 -2.15 -1.37 7.81
CA GLY A 227 -3.40 -1.30 7.04
C GLY A 227 -3.11 -1.05 5.57
N ASN A 228 -3.87 -1.69 4.66
CA ASN A 228 -3.83 -1.46 3.22
C ASN A 228 -5.23 -1.21 2.70
N TYR A 229 -5.42 -0.11 1.99
CA TYR A 229 -6.68 0.24 1.34
C TYR A 229 -6.45 1.10 0.11
N ALA A 230 -7.31 0.99 -0.90
CA ALA A 230 -7.18 1.68 -2.18
C ALA A 230 -8.13 2.88 -2.26
N ALA A 231 -7.63 4.08 -1.96
CA ALA A 231 -8.30 5.35 -2.24
C ALA A 231 -7.25 6.46 -2.35
N HIS A 232 -7.40 7.35 -3.31
CA HIS A 232 -6.49 8.50 -3.50
C HIS A 232 -6.57 9.43 -2.27
N PRO A 233 -5.47 9.77 -1.60
CA PRO A 233 -5.50 10.67 -0.43
C PRO A 233 -5.63 12.13 -0.85
N LEU A 234 -6.81 12.49 -1.27
CA LEU A 234 -7.22 13.83 -1.74
C LEU A 234 -8.30 14.46 -0.86
N ALA A 235 -8.82 13.73 0.13
CA ALA A 235 -9.99 14.16 0.90
C ALA A 235 -9.74 15.43 1.72
N SER A 236 -8.49 15.69 2.15
CA SER A 236 -8.17 16.87 2.97
C SER A 236 -8.17 18.19 2.19
N HIS A 237 -8.08 18.14 0.86
CA HIS A 237 -8.03 19.32 0.01
C HIS A 237 -9.39 19.71 -0.51
N ALA A 238 -9.89 20.88 -0.09
CA ALA A 238 -11.12 21.46 -0.62
C ALA A 238 -10.78 22.65 -1.52
N PRO A 239 -11.36 22.74 -2.73
CA PRO A 239 -11.24 23.91 -3.58
C PRO A 239 -11.67 25.19 -2.85
N GLY A 240 -10.89 26.26 -2.97
CA GLY A 240 -11.25 27.58 -2.40
C GLY A 240 -10.88 27.83 -0.95
N LEU A 241 -10.16 26.93 -0.28
CA LEU A 241 -9.71 27.12 1.14
C LEU A 241 -8.45 27.97 1.29
N GLY A 242 -8.10 28.81 0.34
CA GLY A 242 -7.09 29.87 0.53
C GLY A 242 -5.64 29.36 0.58
N GLY A 243 -5.32 28.27 -0.05
CA GLY A 243 -3.96 27.74 -0.15
C GLY A 243 -3.85 26.27 0.25
N LEU A 244 -2.73 25.66 -0.13
CA LEU A 244 -2.47 24.24 0.13
C LEU A 244 -1.97 24.03 1.56
N ARG A 245 -2.17 22.83 2.07
CA ARG A 245 -1.84 22.44 3.44
C ARG A 245 -0.96 21.21 3.45
N ILE A 246 0.03 21.20 4.33
CA ILE A 246 0.76 19.99 4.68
C ILE A 246 -0.21 19.07 5.44
N SER A 247 -0.46 17.88 4.90
CA SER A 247 -1.43 16.93 5.47
C SER A 247 -1.12 15.49 5.06
N ALA A 248 -1.16 14.58 6.02
CA ALA A 248 -1.12 13.13 5.78
C ALA A 248 -2.46 12.57 5.27
N ASP A 249 -3.49 13.42 5.12
CA ASP A 249 -4.83 13.04 4.68
C ASP A 249 -5.45 11.91 5.54
N TYR A 250 -6.37 11.11 4.99
CA TYR A 250 -7.02 10.01 5.69
C TYR A 250 -6.05 8.91 6.19
N PRO A 251 -4.89 8.62 5.55
CA PRO A 251 -3.90 7.71 6.11
C PRO A 251 -3.36 8.15 7.48
N GLY A 252 -3.14 9.44 7.68
CA GLY A 252 -2.77 9.99 8.99
C GLY A 252 -3.86 9.76 10.03
N HIS A 253 -5.10 10.08 9.69
CA HIS A 253 -6.25 9.88 10.59
C HIS A 253 -6.50 8.40 10.91
N PHE A 254 -6.21 7.48 9.97
CA PHE A 254 -6.25 6.05 10.24
C PHE A 254 -5.24 5.67 11.33
N ARG A 255 -3.97 6.07 11.20
CA ARG A 255 -2.92 5.78 12.19
C ARG A 255 -3.28 6.35 13.55
N ASP A 256 -3.59 7.64 13.61
CA ASP A 256 -3.91 8.33 14.86
C ASP A 256 -5.06 7.66 15.62
N TYR A 257 -6.11 7.24 14.89
CA TYR A 257 -7.26 6.60 15.53
C TYR A 257 -6.91 5.20 16.03
N VAL A 258 -6.23 4.36 15.23
CA VAL A 258 -5.80 3.03 15.67
C VAL A 258 -4.92 3.14 16.91
N GLU A 259 -3.94 4.04 16.89
CA GLU A 259 -3.00 4.23 18.01
C GLU A 259 -3.69 4.75 19.27
N SER A 260 -4.63 5.70 19.13
CA SER A 260 -5.36 6.26 20.28
C SER A 260 -6.29 5.27 20.96
N GLU A 261 -6.90 4.36 20.20
CA GLU A 261 -7.86 3.39 20.73
C GLU A 261 -7.21 2.13 21.29
N THR A 262 -6.03 1.76 20.79
CA THR A 262 -5.41 0.47 21.10
C THR A 262 -4.02 0.56 21.74
N GLY A 263 -3.31 1.67 21.56
CA GLY A 263 -1.87 1.78 21.88
C GLY A 263 -0.95 1.04 20.90
N CYS A 264 -1.52 0.41 19.86
CA CYS A 264 -0.78 -0.23 18.78
C CYS A 264 -0.12 0.84 17.89
N ARG A 265 1.11 0.63 17.42
CA ARG A 265 1.72 1.49 16.41
C ARG A 265 1.23 1.09 15.03
N ALA A 266 0.79 2.03 14.23
CA ALA A 266 0.14 1.77 12.95
C ALA A 266 0.89 2.34 11.75
N MET A 267 0.89 1.60 10.64
CA MET A 267 1.34 2.00 9.31
C MET A 267 0.15 1.92 8.35
N PHE A 268 0.10 2.82 7.39
CA PHE A 268 -0.83 2.74 6.28
C PHE A 268 -0.07 2.61 4.96
N VAL A 269 -0.44 1.65 4.15
CA VAL A 269 0.09 1.44 2.79
C VAL A 269 -1.05 1.60 1.80
N SER A 270 -0.94 2.52 0.87
CA SER A 270 -1.97 2.72 -0.15
C SER A 270 -1.99 1.58 -1.16
N GLY A 271 -3.20 1.14 -1.52
CA GLY A 271 -3.45 0.15 -2.57
C GLY A 271 -3.49 0.77 -3.96
N ALA A 272 -3.92 0.01 -4.97
CA ALA A 272 -4.08 0.49 -6.35
C ALA A 272 -5.23 1.49 -6.44
N CYS A 273 -4.93 2.76 -6.32
CA CYS A 273 -5.92 3.84 -6.24
C CYS A 273 -5.85 4.86 -7.38
N GLY A 274 -5.15 4.57 -8.48
CA GLY A 274 -5.00 5.52 -9.58
C GLY A 274 -6.32 6.11 -10.10
N ASP A 275 -7.37 5.32 -10.10
CA ASP A 275 -8.73 5.70 -10.51
C ASP A 275 -9.76 5.68 -9.38
N LEU A 276 -9.32 5.47 -8.13
CA LEU A 276 -10.19 5.45 -6.96
C LEU A 276 -10.04 6.71 -6.12
N VAL A 277 -11.15 7.25 -5.67
CA VAL A 277 -11.20 8.37 -4.72
C VAL A 277 -12.01 7.99 -3.49
N PRO A 278 -11.82 8.67 -2.34
CA PRO A 278 -12.68 8.52 -1.19
C PRO A 278 -14.15 8.67 -1.54
N LYS A 279 -15.01 7.90 -0.88
CA LYS A 279 -16.46 7.99 -1.05
C LYS A 279 -16.98 9.33 -0.50
N GLY A 280 -17.92 9.90 -1.22
CA GLY A 280 -18.54 11.18 -0.86
C GLY A 280 -18.11 12.32 -1.77
N ASP A 281 -18.94 13.37 -1.77
CA ASP A 281 -18.71 14.58 -2.59
C ASP A 281 -18.07 15.70 -1.75
N GLU A 282 -17.97 15.52 -0.45
CA GLU A 282 -17.35 16.48 0.47
C GLU A 282 -15.84 16.30 0.48
N MET A 283 -15.15 17.41 0.50
CA MET A 283 -13.70 17.47 0.65
C MET A 283 -13.35 18.38 1.82
N GLY A 284 -12.20 18.17 2.38
CA GLY A 284 -11.67 18.92 3.52
C GLY A 284 -11.26 18.01 4.67
N SER A 285 -10.76 18.63 5.72
CA SER A 285 -10.23 17.96 6.90
C SER A 285 -11.19 16.96 7.54
N ASP A 286 -12.48 17.31 7.60
CA ASP A 286 -13.49 16.43 8.20
C ASP A 286 -13.79 15.22 7.32
N ALA A 287 -13.79 15.36 6.00
CA ALA A 287 -13.95 14.25 5.08
C ALA A 287 -12.78 13.25 5.19
N ALA A 288 -11.55 13.74 5.20
CA ALA A 288 -10.36 12.92 5.41
C ALA A 288 -10.43 12.16 6.76
N ARG A 289 -10.83 12.87 7.83
CA ARG A 289 -11.00 12.26 9.15
C ARG A 289 -12.09 11.19 9.17
N GLN A 290 -13.21 11.41 8.50
CA GLN A 290 -14.31 10.42 8.44
C GLN A 290 -13.84 9.12 7.77
N VAL A 291 -13.17 9.21 6.61
CA VAL A 291 -12.63 8.04 5.91
C VAL A 291 -11.58 7.32 6.76
N GLY A 292 -10.58 8.05 7.29
CA GLY A 292 -9.53 7.46 8.12
C GLY A 292 -10.08 6.75 9.36
N VAL A 293 -11.03 7.37 10.06
CA VAL A 293 -11.68 6.78 11.25
C VAL A 293 -12.54 5.57 10.88
N SER A 294 -13.22 5.58 9.74
CA SER A 294 -14.01 4.44 9.28
C SER A 294 -13.12 3.23 9.00
N LEU A 295 -12.02 3.41 8.25
CA LEU A 295 -11.04 2.37 7.99
C LEU A 295 -10.40 1.86 9.30
N ALA A 296 -10.06 2.76 10.22
CA ALA A 296 -9.50 2.40 11.52
C ALA A 296 -10.46 1.55 12.36
N LYS A 297 -11.75 1.85 12.36
CA LYS A 297 -12.77 1.01 13.02
C LYS A 297 -12.84 -0.38 12.40
N GLY A 298 -12.67 -0.51 11.08
CA GLY A 298 -12.51 -1.79 10.40
C GLY A 298 -11.29 -2.56 10.92
N ALA A 299 -10.14 -1.89 11.08
CA ALA A 299 -8.94 -2.49 11.65
C ALA A 299 -9.14 -2.93 13.12
N LEU A 300 -9.86 -2.15 13.93
CA LEU A 300 -10.22 -2.55 15.30
C LEU A 300 -11.11 -3.82 15.31
N ALA A 301 -12.08 -3.90 14.40
CA ALA A 301 -12.92 -5.08 14.26
C ALA A 301 -12.07 -6.31 13.85
N ALA A 302 -11.11 -6.13 12.95
CA ALA A 302 -10.15 -7.16 12.55
C ALA A 302 -9.32 -7.68 13.73
N ILE A 303 -8.83 -6.79 14.61
CA ILE A 303 -8.10 -7.17 15.84
C ILE A 303 -8.98 -8.05 16.74
N ILE A 304 -10.23 -7.66 16.93
CA ILE A 304 -11.16 -8.42 17.79
C ILE A 304 -11.46 -9.80 17.20
N ASP A 305 -11.73 -9.87 15.89
CA ASP A 305 -12.10 -11.13 15.24
C ASP A 305 -10.92 -12.09 15.12
N ALA A 306 -9.73 -11.58 14.79
CA ALA A 306 -8.52 -12.39 14.74
C ALA A 306 -8.20 -13.06 16.08
N ARG A 307 -8.48 -12.40 17.19
CA ARG A 307 -8.30 -12.95 18.53
C ARG A 307 -9.32 -14.00 18.92
N ARG A 308 -10.56 -13.82 18.48
CA ARG A 308 -11.63 -14.80 18.73
C ARG A 308 -11.44 -16.07 17.92
N ASN A 309 -10.71 -15.99 16.81
CA ASN A 309 -10.51 -17.09 15.87
C ASN A 309 -9.02 -17.22 15.47
N PRO A 310 -8.10 -17.42 16.45
CA PRO A 310 -6.66 -17.36 16.18
C PRO A 310 -6.19 -18.43 15.19
N GLU A 311 -6.78 -19.63 15.20
CA GLU A 311 -6.47 -20.72 14.29
C GLU A 311 -6.74 -20.36 12.81
N ARG A 312 -7.62 -19.38 12.57
CA ARG A 312 -7.99 -18.92 11.23
C ARG A 312 -7.06 -17.83 10.70
N PHE A 313 -6.57 -16.96 11.55
CA PHE A 313 -5.91 -15.73 11.15
C PHE A 313 -4.42 -15.66 11.46
N PHE A 314 -3.94 -16.37 12.49
CA PHE A 314 -2.53 -16.41 12.82
C PHE A 314 -1.78 -17.42 11.97
N PHE A 315 -0.58 -17.04 11.53
CA PHE A 315 0.30 -17.96 10.81
C PHE A 315 1.02 -18.90 11.75
N LYS A 316 1.06 -20.19 11.39
CA LYS A 316 1.79 -21.22 12.17
C LYS A 316 3.31 -21.11 11.98
N SER A 317 3.76 -20.77 10.79
CA SER A 317 5.18 -20.67 10.43
C SER A 317 5.38 -19.47 9.51
N PRO A 318 5.28 -18.23 10.03
CA PRO A 318 5.47 -17.05 9.21
C PRO A 318 6.93 -16.95 8.76
N ARG A 319 7.14 -16.91 7.45
CA ARG A 319 8.44 -16.62 6.81
C ARG A 319 8.38 -15.27 6.16
N THR A 320 9.52 -14.60 6.02
CA THR A 320 9.62 -13.36 5.26
C THR A 320 10.60 -13.50 4.12
N GLY A 321 10.41 -12.73 3.07
CA GLY A 321 11.33 -12.68 1.95
C GLY A 321 10.88 -11.70 0.88
N ALA A 322 11.72 -11.50 -0.10
CA ALA A 322 11.48 -10.56 -1.17
C ALA A 322 11.96 -11.10 -2.51
N GLU A 323 11.30 -10.67 -3.56
CA GLU A 323 11.67 -10.98 -4.94
C GLU A 323 11.32 -9.79 -5.82
N SER A 324 12.02 -9.61 -6.93
CA SER A 324 11.63 -8.62 -7.92
C SER A 324 11.85 -9.12 -9.35
N ARG A 325 11.12 -8.52 -10.28
CA ARG A 325 11.29 -8.73 -11.72
C ARG A 325 11.30 -7.40 -12.43
N THR A 326 12.34 -7.15 -13.20
CA THR A 326 12.39 -6.02 -14.10
C THR A 326 11.67 -6.36 -15.42
N PHE A 327 11.09 -5.35 -16.03
CA PHE A 327 10.50 -5.42 -17.35
C PHE A 327 10.71 -4.11 -18.09
N ARG A 328 10.69 -4.15 -19.40
CA ARG A 328 10.83 -2.95 -20.24
C ARG A 328 9.51 -2.63 -20.91
N SER A 329 9.11 -1.37 -20.86
CA SER A 329 7.89 -0.92 -21.51
C SER A 329 8.14 0.27 -22.42
N ARG A 330 7.49 0.23 -23.58
CA ARG A 330 7.66 1.22 -24.63
C ARG A 330 6.83 2.46 -24.32
N LEU A 331 7.45 3.63 -24.46
CA LEU A 331 6.78 4.91 -24.38
C LEU A 331 5.83 5.10 -25.57
N ARG A 332 4.69 5.76 -25.32
CA ARG A 332 3.79 6.21 -26.39
C ARG A 332 4.51 7.21 -27.28
N GLY A 333 4.18 7.21 -28.57
CA GLY A 333 4.89 8.01 -29.57
C GLY A 333 4.99 9.51 -29.23
N LYS A 334 3.97 10.07 -28.56
CA LYS A 334 3.96 11.48 -28.13
C LYS A 334 4.96 11.79 -27.00
N PHE A 335 5.44 10.77 -26.26
CA PHE A 335 6.36 10.92 -25.13
C PHE A 335 7.77 10.44 -25.43
N ARG A 336 7.98 9.67 -26.51
CA ARG A 336 9.30 9.20 -26.88
C ARG A 336 10.26 10.35 -27.13
N ARG A 337 11.46 10.26 -26.53
CA ARG A 337 12.51 11.28 -26.63
C ARG A 337 12.07 12.67 -26.18
N LYS A 338 11.08 12.73 -25.30
CA LYS A 338 10.56 13.98 -24.71
C LYS A 338 10.62 14.00 -23.19
N LEU A 339 11.19 12.97 -22.59
CA LEU A 339 11.41 12.93 -21.14
C LEU A 339 12.58 13.85 -20.76
N TYR A 340 12.57 14.30 -19.54
CA TYR A 340 13.71 15.01 -18.95
C TYR A 340 14.65 14.02 -18.24
N GLY A 341 15.79 14.52 -17.80
CA GLY A 341 16.75 13.75 -17.01
C GLY A 341 17.41 12.59 -17.75
N PRO A 342 17.77 11.51 -17.06
CA PRO A 342 18.52 10.37 -17.61
C PRO A 342 17.83 9.66 -18.77
N ASN A 343 16.52 9.74 -18.85
CA ASN A 343 15.69 9.05 -19.84
C ASN A 343 15.26 9.92 -21.04
N LYS A 344 15.84 11.11 -21.21
CA LYS A 344 15.44 12.09 -22.22
C LYS A 344 15.39 11.56 -23.66
N ASP A 345 16.27 10.62 -23.99
CA ASP A 345 16.39 10.03 -25.33
C ASP A 345 15.78 8.61 -25.40
N ALA A 346 15.10 8.14 -24.34
CA ALA A 346 14.58 6.79 -24.28
C ALA A 346 13.34 6.56 -25.17
N ASP A 347 13.27 5.41 -25.79
CA ASP A 347 12.07 4.85 -26.42
C ASP A 347 11.35 3.86 -25.50
N GLU A 348 12.08 3.28 -24.57
CA GLU A 348 11.60 2.31 -23.58
C GLU A 348 12.21 2.61 -22.21
N ILE A 349 11.47 2.31 -21.16
CA ILE A 349 11.90 2.45 -19.76
C ILE A 349 11.92 1.06 -19.12
N GLU A 350 12.99 0.80 -18.37
CA GLU A 350 13.07 -0.36 -17.49
C GLU A 350 12.43 -0.03 -16.16
N MET A 351 11.56 -0.92 -15.69
CA MET A 351 10.80 -0.79 -14.46
C MET A 351 10.83 -2.09 -13.67
N GLU A 352 10.41 -2.04 -12.44
CA GLU A 352 10.45 -3.15 -11.50
C GLU A 352 9.06 -3.41 -10.90
N ALA A 353 8.66 -4.67 -10.84
CA ALA A 353 7.63 -5.17 -9.93
C ALA A 353 8.34 -5.86 -8.76
N GLN A 354 8.12 -5.37 -7.54
CA GLN A 354 8.74 -5.88 -6.32
C GLN A 354 7.71 -6.61 -5.48
N VAL A 355 8.10 -7.69 -4.81
CA VAL A 355 7.25 -8.43 -3.89
C VAL A 355 7.97 -8.63 -2.56
N ILE A 356 7.30 -8.27 -1.45
CA ILE A 356 7.73 -8.62 -0.10
C ILE A 356 6.63 -9.44 0.55
N ALA A 357 6.98 -10.64 1.04
CA ALA A 357 6.05 -11.51 1.75
C ALA A 357 6.35 -11.53 3.25
N ILE A 358 5.28 -11.58 4.05
CA ILE A 358 5.33 -11.80 5.50
C ILE A 358 4.23 -12.81 5.85
N GLY A 359 4.64 -14.04 6.17
CA GLY A 359 3.72 -15.16 6.23
C GLY A 359 3.10 -15.45 4.87
N ASP A 360 1.80 -15.70 4.83
CA ASP A 360 1.04 -16.00 3.61
C ASP A 360 0.33 -14.75 3.03
N VAL A 361 0.91 -13.57 3.29
CA VAL A 361 0.51 -12.27 2.74
C VAL A 361 1.71 -11.66 2.03
N CYS A 362 1.50 -11.06 0.86
CA CYS A 362 2.55 -10.30 0.19
C CYS A 362 2.09 -8.89 -0.18
N PHE A 363 3.06 -7.97 -0.19
CA PHE A 363 2.93 -6.62 -0.73
C PHE A 363 3.61 -6.58 -2.09
N VAL A 364 2.90 -6.07 -3.10
CA VAL A 364 3.41 -5.94 -4.46
C VAL A 364 3.65 -4.47 -4.77
N GLY A 365 4.92 -4.08 -4.78
CA GLY A 365 5.36 -2.73 -5.10
C GLY A 365 5.27 -2.45 -6.60
N VAL A 366 4.63 -1.33 -6.96
CA VAL A 366 4.40 -0.93 -8.35
C VAL A 366 5.04 0.42 -8.65
N PRO A 367 5.42 0.66 -9.94
CA PRO A 367 6.24 1.81 -10.33
C PRO A 367 5.43 3.08 -10.68
N GLY A 368 4.21 3.25 -10.20
CA GLY A 368 3.40 4.43 -10.50
C GLY A 368 1.97 4.32 -10.00
N GLU A 369 1.08 5.13 -10.57
CA GLU A 369 -0.32 5.25 -10.20
C GLU A 369 -1.17 4.17 -10.87
N LEU A 370 -1.15 2.98 -10.28
CA LEU A 370 -1.86 1.81 -10.78
C LEU A 370 -3.38 1.95 -10.61
N THR A 371 -4.15 1.71 -11.69
CA THR A 371 -5.61 1.61 -11.61
C THR A 371 -6.05 0.35 -10.85
N CYS A 372 -7.23 0.40 -10.27
CA CYS A 372 -7.73 -0.68 -9.41
C CYS A 372 -7.96 -1.99 -10.17
N GLU A 373 -8.32 -1.97 -11.44
CA GLU A 373 -8.51 -3.20 -12.24
C GLU A 373 -7.19 -3.95 -12.40
N LEU A 374 -6.09 -3.26 -12.76
CA LEU A 374 -4.77 -3.90 -12.84
C LEU A 374 -4.29 -4.38 -11.45
N GLY A 375 -4.56 -3.61 -10.40
CA GLY A 375 -4.29 -4.04 -9.04
C GLY A 375 -5.03 -5.33 -8.67
N GLN A 376 -6.29 -5.45 -9.10
CA GLN A 376 -7.10 -6.63 -8.88
C GLN A 376 -6.60 -7.84 -9.68
N GLU A 377 -6.15 -7.66 -10.93
CA GLU A 377 -5.52 -8.72 -11.71
C GLU A 377 -4.29 -9.29 -10.99
N ILE A 378 -3.40 -8.42 -10.48
CA ILE A 378 -2.25 -8.86 -9.67
C ILE A 378 -2.69 -9.66 -8.45
N LYS A 379 -3.73 -9.20 -7.73
CA LYS A 379 -4.25 -9.91 -6.56
C LYS A 379 -4.82 -11.29 -6.91
N TRP A 380 -5.52 -11.40 -8.03
CA TRP A 380 -6.11 -12.68 -8.48
C TRP A 380 -5.06 -13.71 -8.89
N HIS A 381 -3.93 -13.25 -9.44
CA HIS A 381 -2.85 -14.14 -9.88
C HIS A 381 -1.90 -14.54 -8.74
N SER A 382 -2.13 -14.07 -7.52
CA SER A 382 -1.25 -14.33 -6.40
C SER A 382 -1.32 -15.78 -5.89
N PRO A 383 -0.19 -16.48 -5.72
CA PRO A 383 -0.11 -17.75 -5.02
C PRO A 383 -0.16 -17.60 -3.50
N PHE A 384 -0.02 -16.37 -2.97
CA PHE A 384 -0.21 -16.08 -1.56
C PHE A 384 -1.69 -15.94 -1.22
N ARG A 385 -2.06 -16.17 0.02
CA ARG A 385 -3.43 -16.06 0.51
C ARG A 385 -4.02 -14.67 0.29
N ARG A 386 -3.18 -13.63 0.42
CA ARG A 386 -3.49 -12.25 0.09
C ARG A 386 -2.29 -11.58 -0.57
N ALA A 387 -2.58 -10.79 -1.58
CA ALA A 387 -1.64 -9.85 -2.16
C ALA A 387 -2.23 -8.45 -2.02
N TRP A 388 -1.46 -7.52 -1.50
CA TRP A 388 -1.81 -6.12 -1.36
C TRP A 388 -0.84 -5.25 -2.14
N ILE A 389 -1.33 -4.22 -2.78
CA ILE A 389 -0.49 -3.34 -3.59
C ILE A 389 0.23 -2.34 -2.68
N GLY A 390 1.55 -2.21 -2.87
CA GLY A 390 2.36 -1.11 -2.35
C GLY A 390 2.47 -0.03 -3.43
N TYR A 391 1.70 1.02 -3.28
CA TYR A 391 1.57 2.10 -4.26
C TYR A 391 2.83 2.93 -4.38
N MET A 392 3.21 3.35 -5.60
CA MET A 392 4.36 4.22 -5.86
C MET A 392 5.67 3.73 -5.22
N ALA A 393 5.90 2.40 -5.20
CA ALA A 393 6.98 1.81 -4.41
C ALA A 393 8.28 1.56 -5.20
N THR A 394 8.20 1.38 -6.51
CA THR A 394 9.37 1.09 -7.35
C THR A 394 9.64 2.17 -8.39
N GLY A 395 8.92 3.27 -8.32
CA GLY A 395 9.05 4.43 -9.22
C GLY A 395 7.83 5.32 -9.22
N CYS A 396 7.92 6.44 -9.94
CA CYS A 396 6.88 7.44 -10.13
C CYS A 396 6.64 7.67 -11.61
N TRP A 397 6.09 6.68 -12.32
CA TRP A 397 5.88 6.71 -13.76
C TRP A 397 4.43 7.00 -14.14
N GLU A 398 3.81 7.97 -13.51
CA GLU A 398 2.45 8.40 -13.81
C GLU A 398 1.41 7.28 -13.75
N TYR A 399 0.24 7.52 -14.36
CA TYR A 399 -0.87 6.57 -14.39
C TYR A 399 -0.56 5.30 -15.18
N GLN A 400 -1.09 4.20 -14.70
CA GLN A 400 -0.89 2.86 -15.22
C GLN A 400 -2.25 2.18 -15.36
N SER A 401 -2.84 2.29 -16.56
CA SER A 401 -4.22 1.87 -16.81
C SER A 401 -4.28 0.61 -17.67
N GLU A 402 -5.35 -0.11 -17.51
CA GLU A 402 -5.73 -1.27 -18.32
C GLU A 402 -6.01 -0.87 -19.80
N PRO A 403 -5.89 -1.79 -20.78
CA PRO A 403 -6.03 -1.49 -22.19
C PRO A 403 -7.40 -0.88 -22.58
N ASN A 404 -8.50 -1.33 -21.98
CA ASN A 404 -9.83 -0.79 -22.24
C ASN A 404 -9.98 0.66 -21.73
N ALA A 405 -9.35 1.02 -20.63
CA ALA A 405 -9.31 2.41 -20.17
C ALA A 405 -8.58 3.32 -21.16
N ILE A 406 -7.49 2.84 -21.77
CA ILE A 406 -6.75 3.60 -22.80
C ILE A 406 -7.64 3.85 -24.03
N VAL A 407 -8.45 2.86 -24.43
CA VAL A 407 -9.40 3.01 -25.54
C VAL A 407 -10.51 4.01 -25.20
N ALA A 408 -11.04 3.96 -23.99
CA ALA A 408 -12.08 4.86 -23.52
C ALA A 408 -11.57 6.30 -23.31
N GLY A 409 -10.26 6.48 -23.12
CA GLY A 409 -9.65 7.78 -22.84
C GLY A 409 -9.94 8.29 -21.44
N GLY A 410 -9.94 9.60 -21.27
CA GLY A 410 -10.12 10.27 -19.99
C GLY A 410 -8.80 10.67 -19.35
N TYR A 411 -8.86 11.05 -18.08
CA TYR A 411 -7.74 11.67 -17.35
C TYR A 411 -6.54 10.72 -17.21
N GLU A 412 -6.72 9.58 -16.59
CA GLU A 412 -5.63 8.65 -16.26
C GLU A 412 -4.89 8.15 -17.53
N PRO A 413 -5.58 7.69 -18.61
CA PRO A 413 -4.91 7.35 -19.86
C PRO A 413 -4.26 8.53 -20.57
N ALA A 414 -4.73 9.78 -20.37
CA ALA A 414 -4.08 10.94 -20.94
C ALA A 414 -2.68 11.15 -20.36
N TRP A 415 -2.51 10.88 -19.08
CA TRP A 415 -1.25 10.99 -18.35
C TRP A 415 -0.38 9.73 -18.43
N GLN A 416 -0.92 8.60 -18.90
CA GLN A 416 -0.12 7.38 -19.06
C GLN A 416 0.97 7.55 -20.13
N LEU A 417 2.22 7.32 -19.74
CA LEU A 417 3.40 7.43 -20.60
C LEU A 417 3.57 6.24 -21.54
N PHE A 418 3.14 5.07 -21.14
CA PHE A 418 3.42 3.79 -21.79
C PHE A 418 2.31 3.34 -22.73
N THR A 419 2.66 2.44 -23.66
CA THR A 419 1.69 1.78 -24.55
C THR A 419 0.75 0.87 -23.75
N ALA A 420 -0.37 0.47 -24.38
CA ALA A 420 -1.37 -0.41 -23.76
C ALA A 420 -0.83 -1.79 -23.29
N ARG A 421 0.34 -2.19 -23.77
CA ARG A 421 1.00 -3.45 -23.32
C ARG A 421 1.58 -3.38 -21.92
N PHE A 422 1.73 -2.19 -21.38
CA PHE A 422 2.31 -1.97 -20.06
C PHE A 422 1.62 -2.78 -18.95
N GLY A 423 0.28 -2.73 -18.87
CA GLY A 423 -0.48 -3.45 -17.85
C GLY A 423 -0.18 -4.94 -17.84
N LEU A 424 -0.18 -5.58 -19.02
CA LEU A 424 0.16 -6.99 -19.15
C LEU A 424 1.61 -7.28 -18.71
N GLN A 425 2.56 -6.41 -19.05
CA GLN A 425 3.97 -6.57 -18.68
C GLN A 425 4.16 -6.48 -17.16
N LEU A 426 3.50 -5.51 -16.51
CA LEU A 426 3.54 -5.35 -15.06
C LEU A 426 2.91 -6.55 -14.34
N VAL A 427 1.69 -6.96 -14.73
CA VAL A 427 0.99 -8.10 -14.12
C VAL A 427 1.83 -9.38 -14.25
N THR A 428 2.37 -9.65 -15.43
CA THR A 428 3.25 -10.82 -15.65
C THR A 428 4.53 -10.77 -14.81
N ALA A 429 5.16 -9.59 -14.68
CA ALA A 429 6.36 -9.44 -13.86
C ALA A 429 6.03 -9.65 -12.37
N ALA A 430 4.92 -9.10 -11.88
CA ALA A 430 4.46 -9.28 -10.50
C ALA A 430 4.12 -10.76 -10.22
N GLU A 431 3.40 -11.41 -11.12
CA GLU A 431 3.06 -12.83 -11.04
C GLU A 431 4.32 -13.70 -10.93
N ASN A 432 5.26 -13.53 -11.85
CA ASN A 432 6.52 -14.27 -11.83
C ASN A 432 7.34 -14.04 -10.56
N ALA A 433 7.32 -12.82 -10.01
CA ALA A 433 7.98 -12.52 -8.74
C ALA A 433 7.26 -13.21 -7.56
N MET A 434 5.92 -13.17 -7.53
CA MET A 434 5.14 -13.81 -6.48
C MET A 434 5.31 -15.33 -6.45
N PHE A 435 5.27 -16.00 -7.62
CA PHE A 435 5.47 -17.44 -7.69
C PHE A 435 6.89 -17.84 -7.29
N ALA A 436 7.93 -17.18 -7.83
CA ALA A 436 9.31 -17.47 -7.45
C ALA A 436 9.55 -17.25 -5.94
N LEU A 437 8.95 -16.23 -5.34
CA LEU A 437 9.05 -15.99 -3.91
C LEU A 437 8.31 -17.07 -3.11
N ARG A 438 7.09 -17.44 -3.53
CA ARG A 438 6.28 -18.47 -2.85
C ARG A 438 7.00 -19.81 -2.82
N GLU A 439 7.51 -20.27 -3.96
CA GLU A 439 8.27 -21.52 -4.09
C GLU A 439 9.52 -21.53 -3.20
N ARG A 440 10.23 -20.38 -3.12
CA ARG A 440 11.41 -20.26 -2.26
C ARG A 440 11.08 -20.23 -0.77
N LEU A 441 9.97 -19.60 -0.37
CA LEU A 441 9.58 -19.50 1.04
C LEU A 441 8.91 -20.78 1.55
N TYR A 442 8.17 -21.48 0.70
CA TYR A 442 7.37 -22.64 1.08
C TYR A 442 7.56 -23.78 0.07
N PRO A 443 8.79 -24.31 -0.05
CA PRO A 443 9.09 -25.39 -1.00
C PRO A 443 8.32 -26.68 -0.71
N GLU A 444 7.87 -26.86 0.54
CA GLU A 444 7.02 -27.98 0.95
C GLU A 444 5.62 -27.94 0.36
N ASP A 445 5.14 -26.77 -0.07
CA ASP A 445 3.84 -26.63 -0.74
C ASP A 445 3.92 -26.97 -2.24
N SER A 446 5.14 -27.12 -2.75
CA SER A 446 5.43 -27.42 -4.15
C SER A 446 5.76 -28.92 -4.27
N ALA A 447 4.76 -29.78 -4.25
CA ALA A 447 4.98 -31.19 -4.59
C ALA A 447 5.43 -31.29 -6.07
N PRO A 448 6.44 -32.11 -6.43
CA PRO A 448 6.84 -32.31 -7.81
C PRO A 448 5.65 -32.79 -8.64
N GLY A 449 5.17 -31.96 -9.56
CA GLY A 449 4.09 -32.29 -10.48
C GLY A 449 2.70 -31.76 -10.13
N ASP A 450 2.51 -31.14 -8.95
CA ASP A 450 1.26 -30.46 -8.59
C ASP A 450 1.51 -28.99 -8.21
N PRO A 451 1.29 -28.03 -9.14
CA PRO A 451 1.47 -26.61 -8.86
C PRO A 451 0.42 -26.05 -7.87
N TYR A 452 -0.62 -26.82 -7.54
CA TYR A 452 -1.69 -26.41 -6.63
C TYR A 452 -1.93 -27.50 -5.58
N PRO A 453 -1.31 -27.39 -4.38
CA PRO A 453 -1.63 -28.34 -3.32
C PRO A 453 -3.14 -28.35 -3.04
N ASP A 454 -3.73 -29.54 -2.90
CA ASP A 454 -5.17 -29.75 -2.68
C ASP A 454 -5.79 -28.83 -1.60
N ASN A 455 -5.01 -28.50 -0.58
CA ASN A 455 -5.45 -27.61 0.49
C ASN A 455 -5.63 -26.15 0.07
N LEU A 456 -5.00 -25.67 -1.03
CA LEU A 456 -5.22 -24.30 -1.55
C LEU A 456 -6.60 -24.18 -2.19
N PHE A 457 -7.07 -25.21 -2.89
CA PHE A 457 -8.40 -25.23 -3.49
C PHE A 457 -9.49 -25.16 -2.41
N HIS A 458 -9.39 -25.97 -1.38
CA HIS A 458 -10.32 -25.97 -0.25
C HIS A 458 -10.33 -24.66 0.55
N ARG A 459 -9.19 -23.98 0.65
CA ARG A 459 -9.08 -22.68 1.35
C ARG A 459 -9.73 -21.53 0.57
N ARG A 460 -9.75 -21.58 -0.76
CA ARG A 460 -10.29 -20.49 -1.59
C ARG A 460 -11.81 -20.58 -1.81
N VAL A 461 -12.39 -21.77 -1.79
CA VAL A 461 -13.77 -21.98 -2.22
C VAL A 461 -14.73 -22.27 -1.06
N ASN A 462 -14.24 -22.32 0.19
CA ASN A 462 -15.07 -22.60 1.38
C ASN A 462 -15.97 -23.86 1.19
N ILE A 463 -15.45 -24.87 0.49
CA ILE A 463 -16.19 -26.14 0.32
C ILE A 463 -16.20 -26.85 1.66
N PRO A 464 -17.37 -27.16 2.22
CA PRO A 464 -17.45 -27.89 3.48
C PRO A 464 -16.74 -29.24 3.36
N ASP A 465 -15.99 -29.61 4.40
CA ASP A 465 -15.28 -30.89 4.46
C ASP A 465 -16.23 -32.05 4.08
N GLY A 466 -15.78 -32.87 3.15
CA GLY A 466 -16.50 -34.08 2.70
C GLY A 466 -17.36 -33.92 1.44
N LYS A 467 -17.46 -32.73 0.82
CA LYS A 467 -18.12 -32.59 -0.49
C LYS A 467 -17.09 -32.60 -1.63
N LYS A 468 -17.34 -33.42 -2.65
CA LYS A 468 -16.49 -33.39 -3.85
C LYS A 468 -16.74 -32.13 -4.68
N PRO A 469 -15.71 -31.58 -5.33
CA PRO A 469 -15.87 -30.50 -6.29
C PRO A 469 -16.85 -30.96 -7.42
N GLY A 470 -17.86 -30.15 -7.70
CA GLY A 470 -18.87 -30.45 -8.71
C GLY A 470 -20.22 -30.98 -8.18
N ALA A 471 -20.43 -30.98 -6.87
CA ALA A 471 -21.71 -31.37 -6.24
C ALA A 471 -22.61 -30.16 -5.96
N TYR A 472 -22.61 -29.14 -6.85
CA TYR A 472 -23.51 -27.96 -6.80
C TYR A 472 -24.53 -28.04 -7.93
#